data_4fe40c41bc6d83859a4a8d1527a94765
#
_entry.id   4fe40c41bc6d83859a4a8d1527a94765
#
_cell.length_a   1.000
_cell.length_b   1.000
_cell.length_c   1.000
_cell.angle_alpha   90.00
_cell.angle_beta   90.00
_cell.angle_gamma   90.00
#
_symmetry.space_group_name_H-M   'P 1'
#
loop_
_entity.id
_entity.type
_entity.pdbx_description
1 polymer ?
#
loop_
_entity_poly.entity_id
_entity_poly.type
_entity_poly.pdbx_seq_one_letter_code
_entity_poly.pdbx_strand_id
1 'polypeptide(L)' 'MPITLDLRQAVVHKMHGKNEAGLRDMVEGSIDAQEAALPGLGVVFEIIWKHIDDPKKDELISLLSKELSSAELKPLK' A
#
# COMPACT_ATOMS: atom_id res chain seq x y z
N MET A 1 -13.64 -7.58 -27.85
CA MET A 1 -12.38 -7.48 -27.16
C MET A 1 -12.58 -7.52 -25.67
N PRO A 2 -11.93 -8.43 -25.01
CA PRO A 2 -12.09 -8.48 -23.56
C PRO A 2 -11.47 -7.25 -22.90
N ILE A 3 -12.14 -6.77 -21.90
CA ILE A 3 -11.59 -5.71 -21.08
C ILE A 3 -10.73 -6.38 -20.04
N THR A 4 -9.47 -6.05 -20.07
CA THR A 4 -8.54 -6.59 -19.09
C THR A 4 -8.28 -5.51 -18.07
N LEU A 5 -8.73 -5.76 -16.87
CA LEU A 5 -8.38 -4.89 -15.75
C LEU A 5 -7.04 -5.35 -15.24
N ASP A 6 -6.08 -4.46 -15.25
CA ASP A 6 -4.83 -4.82 -14.61
C ASP A 6 -5.05 -4.79 -13.10
N LEU A 7 -4.04 -5.22 -12.38
CA LEU A 7 -4.15 -5.37 -10.94
C LEU A 7 -4.41 -4.04 -10.26
N ARG A 8 -3.78 -2.98 -10.76
CA ARG A 8 -4.01 -1.66 -10.20
C ARG A 8 -5.45 -1.23 -10.32
N GLN A 9 -6.03 -1.42 -11.50
CA GLN A 9 -7.42 -1.04 -11.73
C GLN A 9 -8.36 -1.86 -10.86
N ALA A 10 -8.08 -3.14 -10.71
CA ALA A 10 -8.92 -3.99 -9.88
C ALA A 10 -8.94 -3.50 -8.44
N VAL A 11 -7.79 -3.11 -7.92
CA VAL A 11 -7.70 -2.60 -6.56
C VAL A 11 -8.43 -1.26 -6.43
N VAL A 12 -8.26 -0.38 -7.41
CA VAL A 12 -8.94 0.91 -7.40
C VAL A 12 -10.45 0.73 -7.39
N HIS A 13 -10.96 -0.19 -8.21
CA HIS A 13 -12.39 -0.48 -8.22
C HIS A 13 -12.88 -0.93 -6.86
N LYS A 14 -12.08 -1.75 -6.20
CA LYS A 14 -12.45 -2.27 -4.89
C LYS A 14 -12.52 -1.16 -3.85
N MET A 15 -11.69 -0.16 -3.98
CA MET A 15 -11.65 0.97 -3.04
C MET A 15 -12.68 2.05 -3.36
N HIS A 16 -13.06 2.14 -4.61
CA HIS A 16 -13.92 3.23 -5.06
C HIS A 16 -15.24 3.21 -4.33
N GLY A 17 -15.67 4.36 -3.86
CA GLY A 17 -16.92 4.46 -3.14
C GLY A 17 -16.85 4.24 -1.65
N LYS A 18 -15.71 3.77 -1.13
CA LYS A 18 -15.56 3.64 0.31
C LYS A 18 -15.27 4.99 0.93
N ASN A 19 -15.80 5.22 2.12
CA ASN A 19 -15.45 6.43 2.85
C ASN A 19 -14.11 6.21 3.57
N GLU A 20 -13.66 7.24 4.29
CA GLU A 20 -12.35 7.15 4.93
C GLU A 20 -12.26 6.01 5.94
N ALA A 21 -13.31 5.79 6.71
CA ALA A 21 -13.31 4.71 7.67
C ALA A 21 -13.21 3.35 6.97
N GLY A 22 -13.92 3.20 5.87
CA GLY A 22 -13.86 1.96 5.09
C GLY A 22 -12.50 1.74 4.46
N LEU A 23 -11.88 2.82 3.98
CA LEU A 23 -10.54 2.72 3.41
C LEU A 23 -9.53 2.35 4.49
N ARG A 24 -9.66 2.94 5.66
CA ARG A 24 -8.77 2.60 6.76
C ARG A 24 -8.90 1.14 7.16
N ASP A 25 -10.14 0.66 7.25
CA ASP A 25 -10.36 -0.74 7.59
C ASP A 25 -9.73 -1.67 6.57
N MET A 26 -9.83 -1.31 5.31
CA MET A 26 -9.24 -2.11 4.24
C MET A 26 -7.73 -2.18 4.37
N VAL A 27 -7.10 -1.04 4.61
CA VAL A 27 -5.65 -0.99 4.76
C VAL A 27 -5.22 -1.77 6.00
N GLU A 28 -5.87 -1.52 7.12
CA GLU A 28 -5.48 -2.19 8.36
C GLU A 28 -5.69 -3.69 8.29
N GLY A 29 -6.76 -4.11 7.61
CA GLY A 29 -7.01 -5.52 7.42
C GLY A 29 -6.01 -6.20 6.50
N SER A 30 -5.28 -5.41 5.72
CA SER A 30 -4.27 -5.96 4.81
C SER A 30 -2.88 -6.01 5.41
N ILE A 31 -2.68 -5.33 6.54
CA ILE A 31 -1.36 -5.32 7.18
C ILE A 31 -1.11 -6.70 7.79
N ASP A 32 0.03 -7.27 7.50
CA ASP A 32 0.43 -8.59 7.99
C ASP A 32 -0.54 -9.71 7.59
N ALA A 33 -1.32 -9.46 6.56
CA ALA A 33 -2.23 -10.45 6.02
C ALA A 33 -1.49 -11.35 5.03
N GLN A 34 -2.23 -12.11 4.27
CA GLN A 34 -1.64 -13.00 3.27
C GLN A 34 -0.89 -12.19 2.21
N GLU A 35 0.06 -12.85 1.58
CA GLU A 35 0.85 -12.19 0.54
C GLU A 35 -0.01 -11.65 -0.60
N ALA A 36 -1.16 -12.25 -0.82
CA ALA A 36 -2.07 -11.77 -1.85
C ALA A 36 -2.56 -10.35 -1.57
N ALA A 37 -2.42 -9.84 -0.35
CA ALA A 37 -2.82 -8.48 -0.03
C ALA A 37 -1.75 -7.46 -0.41
N LEU A 38 -0.53 -7.90 -0.71
CA LEU A 38 0.57 -6.96 -0.99
C LEU A 38 0.32 -6.07 -2.19
N PRO A 39 -0.20 -6.59 -3.31
CA PRO A 39 -0.48 -5.70 -4.44
C PRO A 39 -1.46 -4.60 -4.10
N GLY A 40 -2.47 -4.91 -3.28
CA GLY A 40 -3.42 -3.88 -2.87
C GLY A 40 -2.77 -2.79 -2.06
N LEU A 41 -1.91 -3.18 -1.12
CA LEU A 41 -1.18 -2.20 -0.33
C LEU A 41 -0.25 -1.38 -1.20
N GLY A 42 0.36 -2.00 -2.21
CA GLY A 42 1.21 -1.27 -3.15
C GLY A 42 0.46 -0.20 -3.91
N VAL A 43 -0.74 -0.52 -4.38
CA VAL A 43 -1.56 0.44 -5.10
C VAL A 43 -1.95 1.60 -4.18
N VAL A 44 -2.35 1.29 -2.95
CA VAL A 44 -2.68 2.31 -1.96
C VAL A 44 -1.49 3.25 -1.78
N PHE A 45 -0.31 2.69 -1.61
CA PHE A 45 0.88 3.49 -1.40
C PHE A 45 1.18 4.36 -2.61
N GLU A 46 1.05 3.81 -3.83
CA GLU A 46 1.28 4.59 -5.05
C GLU A 46 0.37 5.81 -5.12
N ILE A 47 -0.91 5.60 -4.81
CA ILE A 47 -1.86 6.69 -4.89
C ILE A 47 -1.48 7.80 -3.92
N ILE A 48 -1.16 7.42 -2.69
CA ILE A 48 -0.77 8.40 -1.68
C ILE A 48 0.49 9.13 -2.10
N TRP A 49 1.50 8.38 -2.53
CA TRP A 49 2.78 8.94 -2.89
C TRP A 49 2.69 10.01 -3.98
N LYS A 50 1.84 9.75 -4.97
CA LYS A 50 1.69 10.68 -6.09
C LYS A 50 1.05 11.99 -5.70
N HIS A 51 0.41 12.04 -4.54
CA HIS A 51 -0.40 13.20 -4.16
C HIS A 51 0.06 13.87 -2.88
N ILE A 52 1.22 13.50 -2.37
CA ILE A 52 1.79 14.16 -1.21
C ILE A 52 3.01 14.98 -1.63
N ASP A 53 3.36 15.97 -0.82
CA ASP A 53 4.47 16.86 -1.13
C ASP A 53 5.80 16.26 -0.67
N ASP A 54 6.90 16.91 -1.04
CA ASP A 54 8.23 16.40 -0.73
C ASP A 54 8.49 16.26 0.77
N PRO A 55 8.09 17.21 1.62
CA PRO A 55 8.30 17.00 3.05
C PRO A 55 7.64 15.74 3.58
N LYS A 56 6.43 15.43 3.12
CA LYS A 56 5.77 14.20 3.54
C LYS A 56 6.46 12.97 2.99
N LYS A 57 6.94 13.05 1.76
CA LYS A 57 7.71 11.94 1.20
C LYS A 57 8.95 11.68 2.03
N ASP A 58 9.64 12.74 2.41
CA ASP A 58 10.84 12.60 3.22
C ASP A 58 10.54 11.96 4.56
N GLU A 59 9.42 12.34 5.17
CA GLU A 59 9.01 11.74 6.44
C GLU A 59 8.76 10.25 6.29
N LEU A 60 8.07 9.86 5.20
CA LEU A 60 7.77 8.45 4.97
C LEU A 60 9.03 7.65 4.74
N ILE A 61 9.95 8.18 3.95
CA ILE A 61 11.20 7.50 3.67
C ILE A 61 12.06 7.40 4.93
N SER A 62 12.08 8.46 5.72
CA SER A 62 12.83 8.46 6.97
C SER A 62 12.30 7.39 7.92
N LEU A 63 10.97 7.29 8.02
CA LEU A 63 10.35 6.26 8.84
C LEU A 63 10.71 4.86 8.34
N LEU A 64 10.62 4.68 7.04
CA LEU A 64 10.94 3.38 6.44
C LEU A 64 12.39 3.01 6.72
N SER A 65 13.32 3.96 6.54
CA SER A 65 14.73 3.73 6.78
C SER A 65 15.00 3.34 8.22
N LYS A 66 14.36 4.05 9.14
CA LYS A 66 14.53 3.79 10.57
C LYS A 66 14.04 2.38 10.91
N GLU A 67 12.88 2.02 10.41
CA GLU A 67 12.30 0.72 10.73
C GLU A 67 13.08 -0.42 10.10
N LEU A 68 13.63 -0.21 8.92
CA LEU A 68 14.45 -1.21 8.29
C LEU A 68 15.76 -1.43 9.03
N SER A 69 16.33 -0.35 9.59
CA SER A 69 17.56 -0.48 10.37
C SER A 69 17.37 -1.33 11.61
N SER A 70 16.15 -1.29 12.16
CA SER A 70 15.84 -2.02 13.38
C SER A 70 15.26 -3.39 13.09
N ALA A 71 14.93 -3.68 11.82
CA ALA A 71 14.24 -4.90 11.49
C ALA A 71 15.16 -6.10 11.61
N GLU A 72 14.62 -7.17 12.11
CA GLU A 72 15.31 -8.44 12.12
C GLU A 72 15.19 -9.08 10.75
N LEU A 73 16.33 -9.37 10.15
CA LEU A 73 16.33 -9.98 8.82
C LEU A 73 16.39 -11.48 8.95
N LYS A 74 15.49 -12.15 8.27
CA LYS A 74 15.52 -13.60 8.22
C LYS A 74 16.33 -14.03 7.02
N PRO A 75 17.08 -15.11 7.14
CA PRO A 75 17.82 -15.61 5.99
C PRO A 75 16.90 -15.97 4.84
N LEU A 76 17.33 -15.65 3.65
CA LEU A 76 16.61 -16.06 2.45
C LEU A 76 17.07 -17.46 2.08
N LYS A 77 16.12 -18.34 1.84
CA LYS A 77 16.47 -19.70 1.50
C LYS A 77 15.78 -20.14 0.27
#